data_e201ddef44796d49a48ce42f60fffc5a
#
_entry.id   e201ddef44796d49a48ce42f60fffc5a
#
_cell.length_a   1.000
_cell.length_b   1.000
_cell.length_c   1.000
_cell.angle_alpha   90.00
_cell.angle_beta   90.00
_cell.angle_gamma   90.00
#
_symmetry.space_group_name_H-M   'P 1'
#
loop_
_entity.id
_entity.type
_entity.pdbx_description
1 polymer ?
#
loop_
_entity_poly.entity_id
_entity_poly.type
_entity_poly.pdbx_seq_one_letter_code
_entity_poly.pdbx_strand_id
1 'polypeptide(L)'
;MKYRVKSQLDHEEKGGILDDCGPSSVAAMVSWVNKYAPGGDFSAADGIAAKTKATGKIDKQGVSDNGSTLGDLILTAKQLGANARWAKDWNDVIASAKAGAALGVWVEQPFGYPKDLEVSEWHEKWKRWWWVKQKQPNRTYGHMTSAVYDPEDGWQWICPTRSGKGNEQYGVKIDEKILLTLADSKRLSKKHVAPAFKHIIIVEAKKGAAQPAPAPVPAAPVKPAPCPACGGTGVKK
;
A
#
# COMPACT_ATOMS: atom_id res chain seq x y z
N MET A 1 -9.37 -5.31 -6.73
CA MET A 1 -7.98 -5.84 -6.52
C MET A 1 -7.54 -5.57 -5.09
N LYS A 2 -6.80 -6.48 -4.45
CA LYS A 2 -6.37 -6.29 -3.05
C LYS A 2 -5.05 -5.54 -2.98
N TYR A 3 -4.99 -4.47 -2.16
CA TYR A 3 -3.79 -3.70 -1.96
C TYR A 3 -2.82 -4.45 -1.03
N ARG A 4 -1.64 -4.82 -1.54
CA ARG A 4 -0.68 -5.67 -0.83
C ARG A 4 0.24 -4.86 0.08
N VAL A 5 0.42 -5.34 1.30
CA VAL A 5 1.40 -4.77 2.24
C VAL A 5 2.82 -5.08 1.76
N LYS A 6 3.68 -4.08 1.78
CA LYS A 6 5.14 -4.21 1.67
C LYS A 6 5.69 -3.83 3.05
N SER A 7 5.91 -4.85 3.88
CA SER A 7 6.26 -4.63 5.28
C SER A 7 7.68 -4.10 5.42
N GLN A 8 7.86 -3.00 6.15
CA GLN A 8 9.18 -2.55 6.54
C GLN A 8 9.87 -3.50 7.53
N LEU A 9 9.09 -4.40 8.17
CA LEU A 9 9.61 -5.42 9.09
C LEU A 9 10.23 -6.62 8.35
N ASP A 10 10.03 -6.72 7.03
CA ASP A 10 10.66 -7.76 6.21
C ASP A 10 12.13 -7.41 5.90
N HIS A 11 12.56 -6.22 6.27
CA HIS A 11 13.93 -5.73 6.10
C HIS A 11 14.49 -5.33 7.49
N GLU A 12 15.31 -6.20 8.07
CA GLU A 12 15.98 -5.91 9.33
C GLU A 12 17.23 -5.06 9.08
N GLU A 13 17.19 -3.80 9.50
CA GLU A 13 18.37 -2.95 9.55
C GLU A 13 19.28 -3.35 10.72
N LYS A 14 20.60 -3.30 10.49
CA LYS A 14 21.60 -3.42 11.55
C LYS A 14 21.40 -2.26 12.54
N GLY A 15 20.91 -2.57 13.75
CA GLY A 15 20.69 -1.57 14.80
C GLY A 15 19.25 -1.39 15.25
N GLY A 16 18.30 -2.09 14.64
CA GLY A 16 16.90 -2.14 15.11
C GLY A 16 16.11 -0.85 14.91
N ILE A 17 16.56 0.07 14.07
CA ILE A 17 15.85 1.30 13.72
C ILE A 17 15.06 1.05 12.45
N LEU A 18 13.73 1.09 12.57
CA LEU A 18 12.80 0.82 11.45
C LEU A 18 12.33 2.15 10.86
N ASP A 19 13.15 2.79 10.02
CA ASP A 19 12.84 4.08 9.39
C ASP A 19 12.32 3.96 7.96
N ASP A 20 12.10 2.74 7.50
CA ASP A 20 11.75 2.42 6.12
C ASP A 20 10.26 2.49 5.79
N CYS A 21 9.46 3.10 6.66
CA CYS A 21 8.02 3.27 6.39
C CYS A 21 7.75 4.00 5.07
N GLY A 22 8.56 5.00 4.75
CA GLY A 22 8.45 5.76 3.50
C GLY A 22 8.73 4.92 2.26
N PRO A 23 9.94 4.37 2.10
CA PRO A 23 10.31 3.54 0.95
C PRO A 23 9.42 2.31 0.77
N SER A 24 9.03 1.63 1.86
CA SER A 24 8.11 0.49 1.83
C SER A 24 6.72 0.88 1.34
N SER A 25 6.20 2.03 1.80
CA SER A 25 4.94 2.57 1.29
C SER A 25 5.02 2.91 -0.20
N VAL A 26 6.15 3.49 -0.66
CA VAL A 26 6.36 3.80 -2.08
C VAL A 26 6.41 2.53 -2.91
N ALA A 27 7.10 1.48 -2.46
CA ALA A 27 7.12 0.19 -3.14
C ALA A 27 5.70 -0.39 -3.30
N ALA A 28 4.88 -0.33 -2.24
CA ALA A 28 3.48 -0.76 -2.30
C ALA A 28 2.66 0.08 -3.30
N MET A 29 2.82 1.41 -3.30
CA MET A 29 2.14 2.32 -4.20
C MET A 29 2.49 2.06 -5.66
N VAL A 30 3.79 1.92 -5.97
CA VAL A 30 4.25 1.68 -7.34
C VAL A 30 3.81 0.29 -7.82
N SER A 31 3.86 -0.73 -6.96
CA SER A 31 3.34 -2.06 -7.28
C SER A 31 1.84 -2.02 -7.61
N TRP A 32 1.05 -1.23 -6.87
CA TRP A 32 -0.38 -1.05 -7.14
C TRP A 32 -0.64 -0.42 -8.50
N VAL A 33 -0.02 0.73 -8.80
CA VAL A 33 -0.26 1.43 -10.08
C VAL A 33 0.23 0.63 -11.29
N ASN A 34 1.20 -0.26 -11.10
CA ASN A 34 1.66 -1.24 -12.08
C ASN A 34 0.83 -2.54 -12.06
N LYS A 35 -0.26 -2.60 -11.26
CA LYS A 35 -1.17 -3.76 -11.14
C LYS A 35 -0.44 -5.07 -10.80
N TYR A 36 0.66 -4.98 -10.04
CA TYR A 36 1.52 -6.11 -9.68
C TYR A 36 2.03 -6.92 -10.88
N ALA A 37 2.22 -6.26 -12.02
CA ALA A 37 2.77 -6.89 -13.21
C ALA A 37 4.21 -7.36 -12.96
N PRO A 38 4.68 -8.39 -13.67
CA PRO A 38 6.08 -8.81 -13.65
C PRO A 38 7.03 -7.63 -13.92
N GLY A 39 8.05 -7.44 -13.06
CA GLY A 39 8.95 -6.28 -13.11
C GLY A 39 8.35 -4.96 -12.60
N GLY A 40 7.09 -4.96 -12.18
CA GLY A 40 6.42 -3.81 -11.57
C GLY A 40 5.88 -4.07 -10.16
N ASP A 41 6.08 -5.26 -9.61
CA ASP A 41 5.78 -5.62 -8.21
C ASP A 41 7.09 -5.56 -7.39
N PHE A 42 7.22 -4.54 -6.57
CA PHE A 42 8.42 -4.22 -5.82
C PHE A 42 8.31 -4.68 -4.37
N SER A 43 9.41 -5.16 -3.80
CA SER A 43 9.55 -5.43 -2.36
C SER A 43 9.86 -4.16 -1.56
N ALA A 44 9.80 -4.23 -0.24
CA ALA A 44 10.27 -3.15 0.63
C ALA A 44 11.77 -2.85 0.38
N ALA A 45 12.60 -3.88 0.20
CA ALA A 45 14.02 -3.74 -0.12
C ALA A 45 14.26 -2.98 -1.43
N ASP A 46 13.43 -3.20 -2.46
CA ASP A 46 13.51 -2.44 -3.72
C ASP A 46 13.20 -0.95 -3.48
N GLY A 47 12.24 -0.65 -2.63
CA GLY A 47 11.90 0.71 -2.22
C GLY A 47 13.08 1.41 -1.54
N ILE A 48 13.75 0.72 -0.61
CA ILE A 48 14.92 1.23 0.11
C ILE A 48 16.08 1.48 -0.85
N ALA A 49 16.39 0.50 -1.71
CA ALA A 49 17.43 0.64 -2.73
C ALA A 49 17.14 1.81 -3.69
N ALA A 50 15.89 1.97 -4.10
CA ALA A 50 15.47 3.08 -4.95
C ALA A 50 15.62 4.43 -4.25
N LYS A 51 15.26 4.55 -2.95
CA LYS A 51 15.49 5.76 -2.15
C LYS A 51 16.96 6.11 -2.10
N THR A 52 17.81 5.17 -1.73
CA THR A 52 19.26 5.37 -1.64
C THR A 52 19.83 5.85 -2.99
N LYS A 53 19.45 5.20 -4.08
CA LYS A 53 19.86 5.58 -5.43
C LYS A 53 19.38 6.97 -5.84
N ALA A 54 18.14 7.32 -5.50
CA ALA A 54 17.53 8.58 -5.89
C ALA A 54 18.04 9.79 -5.08
N THR A 55 18.39 9.58 -3.81
CA THR A 55 18.72 10.67 -2.89
C THR A 55 20.20 10.72 -2.51
N GLY A 56 20.94 9.65 -2.70
CA GLY A 56 22.33 9.50 -2.23
C GLY A 56 22.45 9.44 -0.70
N LYS A 57 21.31 9.36 0.01
CA LYS A 57 21.29 9.39 1.49
C LYS A 57 21.56 8.00 2.02
N ILE A 58 22.76 7.80 2.52
CA ILE A 58 23.20 6.63 3.29
C ILE A 58 23.73 7.13 4.63
N ASP A 59 23.46 6.39 5.70
CA ASP A 59 24.03 6.69 6.99
C ASP A 59 25.54 6.35 7.05
N LYS A 60 26.18 6.61 8.19
CA LYS A 60 27.60 6.31 8.39
C LYS A 60 27.93 4.80 8.37
N GLN A 61 26.94 3.95 8.52
CA GLN A 61 27.02 2.49 8.47
C GLN A 61 26.76 1.93 7.06
N GLY A 62 26.50 2.80 6.06
CA GLY A 62 26.18 2.40 4.71
C GLY A 62 24.73 1.92 4.52
N VAL A 63 23.88 2.19 5.51
CA VAL A 63 22.45 1.88 5.50
C VAL A 63 21.67 3.12 5.08
N SER A 64 20.46 2.96 4.59
CA SER A 64 19.56 4.08 4.25
C SER A 64 19.41 5.04 5.44
N ASP A 65 19.69 6.33 5.20
CA ASP A 65 19.65 7.36 6.23
C ASP A 65 18.23 7.48 6.84
N ASN A 66 18.22 7.79 8.13
CA ASN A 66 17.03 7.87 8.99
C ASN A 66 15.94 8.76 8.39
N GLY A 67 14.80 8.15 8.13
CA GLY A 67 13.59 8.83 7.66
C GLY A 67 13.63 9.25 6.18
N SER A 68 12.53 9.76 5.74
CA SER A 68 12.36 10.27 4.37
C SER A 68 11.48 11.51 4.39
N THR A 69 11.86 12.54 3.65
CA THR A 69 10.92 13.62 3.34
C THR A 69 9.94 13.17 2.26
N LEU A 70 8.81 13.84 2.13
CA LEU A 70 7.89 13.57 1.02
C LEU A 70 8.55 13.82 -0.36
N GLY A 71 9.50 14.75 -0.43
CA GLY A 71 10.30 14.98 -1.63
C GLY A 71 11.18 13.77 -1.98
N ASP A 72 11.82 13.16 -1.00
CA ASP A 72 12.60 11.93 -1.18
C ASP A 72 11.71 10.79 -1.71
N LEU A 73 10.48 10.68 -1.20
CA LEU A 73 9.54 9.66 -1.64
C LEU A 73 9.04 9.86 -3.07
N ILE A 74 8.87 11.11 -3.50
CA ILE A 74 8.59 11.43 -4.91
C ILE A 74 9.74 10.98 -5.80
N LEU A 75 10.99 11.23 -5.41
CA LEU A 75 12.17 10.78 -6.14
C LEU A 75 12.27 9.25 -6.16
N THR A 76 11.99 8.61 -5.03
CA THR A 76 11.95 7.13 -4.91
C THR A 76 10.94 6.51 -5.88
N ALA A 77 9.71 7.05 -5.93
CA ALA A 77 8.69 6.55 -6.85
C ALA A 77 9.12 6.70 -8.32
N LYS A 78 9.75 7.83 -8.67
CA LYS A 78 10.29 8.05 -10.02
C LYS A 78 11.42 7.06 -10.35
N GLN A 79 12.28 6.75 -9.37
CA GLN A 79 13.35 5.77 -9.52
C GLN A 79 12.79 4.35 -9.76
N LEU A 80 11.64 4.02 -9.19
CA LEU A 80 10.89 2.78 -9.46
C LEU A 80 10.05 2.83 -10.74
N GLY A 81 10.16 3.89 -11.54
CA GLY A 81 9.53 3.99 -12.84
C GLY A 81 8.10 4.52 -12.84
N ALA A 82 7.59 5.03 -11.72
CA ALA A 82 6.30 5.68 -11.63
C ALA A 82 6.38 7.21 -11.79
N ASN A 83 5.26 7.87 -12.05
CA ASN A 83 5.13 9.30 -11.85
C ASN A 83 4.73 9.58 -10.42
N ALA A 84 5.29 10.65 -9.83
CA ALA A 84 4.88 11.07 -8.49
C ALA A 84 4.91 12.57 -8.36
N ARG A 85 3.97 13.11 -7.60
CA ARG A 85 3.77 14.54 -7.41
C ARG A 85 3.08 14.85 -6.08
N TRP A 86 3.09 16.09 -5.69
CA TRP A 86 2.29 16.61 -4.58
C TRP A 86 0.82 16.69 -4.97
N ALA A 87 -0.07 16.45 -4.00
CA ALA A 87 -1.47 16.79 -4.15
C ALA A 87 -1.66 18.31 -4.20
N LYS A 88 -2.54 18.77 -5.09
CA LYS A 88 -2.86 20.20 -5.26
C LYS A 88 -3.90 20.65 -4.24
N ASP A 89 -4.93 19.86 -4.09
CA ASP A 89 -6.06 20.04 -3.19
C ASP A 89 -6.72 18.71 -2.90
N TRP A 90 -7.80 18.71 -2.12
CA TRP A 90 -8.52 17.49 -1.76
C TRP A 90 -9.27 16.86 -2.93
N ASN A 91 -9.78 17.64 -3.86
CA ASN A 91 -10.45 17.12 -5.05
C ASN A 91 -9.44 16.37 -5.94
N ASP A 92 -8.22 16.90 -6.08
CA ASP A 92 -7.13 16.21 -6.80
C ASP A 92 -6.77 14.88 -6.15
N VAL A 93 -6.72 14.81 -4.81
CA VAL A 93 -6.50 13.55 -4.07
C VAL A 93 -7.54 12.51 -4.44
N ILE A 94 -8.83 12.86 -4.29
CA ILE A 94 -9.94 11.93 -4.53
C ILE A 94 -10.03 11.53 -6.01
N ALA A 95 -9.95 12.50 -6.91
CA ALA A 95 -10.03 12.25 -8.35
C ALA A 95 -8.89 11.35 -8.83
N SER A 96 -7.65 11.62 -8.39
CA SER A 96 -6.49 10.81 -8.77
C SER A 96 -6.61 9.37 -8.25
N ALA A 97 -7.01 9.19 -6.99
CA ALA A 97 -7.19 7.85 -6.43
C ALA A 97 -8.29 7.06 -7.17
N LYS A 98 -9.43 7.69 -7.46
CA LYS A 98 -10.51 7.06 -8.25
C LYS A 98 -10.10 6.76 -9.68
N ALA A 99 -9.12 7.49 -10.23
CA ALA A 99 -8.50 7.21 -11.52
C ALA A 99 -7.41 6.11 -11.45
N GLY A 100 -7.19 5.49 -10.30
CA GLY A 100 -6.27 4.37 -10.11
C GLY A 100 -4.88 4.75 -9.57
N ALA A 101 -4.66 6.01 -9.20
CA ALA A 101 -3.44 6.42 -8.52
C ALA A 101 -3.40 5.85 -7.08
N ALA A 102 -2.18 5.74 -6.53
CA ALA A 102 -1.97 5.46 -5.12
C ALA A 102 -1.58 6.72 -4.37
N LEU A 103 -1.98 6.81 -3.11
CA LEU A 103 -1.75 7.94 -2.23
C LEU A 103 -0.73 7.58 -1.16
N GLY A 104 0.34 8.35 -1.03
CA GLY A 104 1.18 8.31 0.15
C GLY A 104 0.69 9.35 1.15
N VAL A 105 0.34 8.91 2.35
CA VAL A 105 -0.26 9.74 3.38
C VAL A 105 0.69 9.80 4.57
N TRP A 106 1.27 10.96 4.80
CA TRP A 106 2.09 11.19 5.97
C TRP A 106 1.21 11.46 7.18
N VAL A 107 1.26 10.59 8.17
CA VAL A 107 0.49 10.67 9.40
C VAL A 107 1.37 11.01 10.60
N GLU A 108 0.78 11.65 11.60
CA GLU A 108 1.38 11.81 12.92
C GLU A 108 0.63 10.90 13.89
N GLN A 109 1.26 9.83 14.30
CA GLN A 109 0.66 8.90 15.25
C GLN A 109 0.82 9.39 16.69
N PRO A 110 -0.16 9.21 17.57
CA PRO A 110 -1.45 8.52 17.36
C PRO A 110 -2.55 9.42 16.80
N PHE A 111 -2.32 10.69 16.52
CA PHE A 111 -3.36 11.68 16.24
C PHE A 111 -4.19 11.39 14.99
N GLY A 112 -3.62 10.70 14.00
CA GLY A 112 -4.36 10.27 12.81
C GLY A 112 -5.24 9.04 13.03
N TYR A 113 -5.07 8.34 14.14
CA TYR A 113 -5.84 7.13 14.44
C TYR A 113 -6.98 7.49 15.39
N PRO A 114 -8.23 7.40 14.98
CA PRO A 114 -9.37 7.54 15.88
C PRO A 114 -9.26 6.51 17.01
N LYS A 115 -9.71 6.87 18.20
CA LYS A 115 -9.97 5.87 19.24
C LYS A 115 -10.95 4.85 18.66
N ASP A 116 -10.71 3.60 18.87
CA ASP A 116 -11.59 2.53 18.36
C ASP A 116 -11.77 2.52 16.83
N LEU A 117 -10.69 2.80 16.09
CA LEU A 117 -10.72 2.69 14.63
C LEU A 117 -11.15 1.26 14.24
N GLU A 118 -12.38 1.12 13.77
CA GLU A 118 -12.85 -0.11 13.17
C GLU A 118 -12.48 -0.11 11.69
N VAL A 119 -11.73 -1.13 11.28
CA VAL A 119 -11.34 -1.33 9.90
C VAL A 119 -11.76 -2.73 9.47
N SER A 120 -11.97 -2.91 8.17
CA SER A 120 -12.24 -4.22 7.62
C SER A 120 -10.96 -4.78 7.00
N GLU A 121 -10.48 -5.90 7.53
CA GLU A 121 -9.31 -6.62 7.04
C GLU A 121 -9.71 -7.76 6.11
N TRP A 122 -8.97 -7.95 5.01
CA TRP A 122 -9.15 -9.09 4.14
C TRP A 122 -8.57 -10.35 4.77
N HIS A 123 -9.41 -11.38 4.92
CA HIS A 123 -9.00 -12.66 5.46
C HIS A 123 -8.76 -13.67 4.33
N GLU A 124 -7.50 -13.95 4.02
CA GLU A 124 -7.12 -14.77 2.87
C GLU A 124 -7.74 -16.18 2.88
N LYS A 125 -7.71 -16.84 4.03
CA LYS A 125 -8.28 -18.19 4.20
C LYS A 125 -9.77 -18.25 3.87
N TRP A 126 -10.54 -17.22 4.25
CA TRP A 126 -11.99 -17.19 4.11
C TRP A 126 -12.44 -16.35 2.92
N LYS A 127 -11.50 -15.73 2.18
CA LYS A 127 -11.77 -14.87 1.01
C LYS A 127 -12.85 -13.81 1.28
N ARG A 128 -12.83 -13.21 2.47
CA ARG A 128 -13.80 -12.17 2.87
C ARG A 128 -13.17 -11.12 3.77
N TRP A 129 -13.85 -9.96 3.87
CA TRP A 129 -13.49 -8.88 4.77
C TRP A 129 -14.08 -9.14 6.17
N TRP A 130 -13.27 -8.86 7.20
CA TRP A 130 -13.65 -8.96 8.60
C TRP A 130 -13.40 -7.64 9.30
N TRP A 131 -14.35 -7.23 10.19
CA TRP A 131 -14.19 -6.06 11.02
C TRP A 131 -13.26 -6.35 12.18
N VAL A 132 -12.27 -5.45 12.38
CA VAL A 132 -11.29 -5.53 13.47
C VAL A 132 -11.06 -4.15 14.06
N LYS A 133 -10.78 -4.11 15.38
CA LYS A 133 -10.36 -2.88 16.05
C LYS A 133 -8.86 -2.72 15.97
N GLN A 134 -8.40 -1.58 15.45
CA GLN A 134 -6.98 -1.23 15.41
C GLN A 134 -6.57 -0.58 16.72
N LYS A 135 -5.46 -1.06 17.33
CA LYS A 135 -4.87 -0.43 18.49
C LYS A 135 -4.15 0.84 18.09
N GLN A 136 -4.33 1.90 18.88
CA GLN A 136 -3.54 3.12 18.71
C GLN A 136 -2.08 2.89 19.08
N PRO A 137 -1.12 3.50 18.37
CA PRO A 137 0.29 3.49 18.76
C PRO A 137 0.50 4.19 20.09
N ASN A 138 1.40 3.65 20.91
CA ASN A 138 1.73 4.22 22.23
C ASN A 138 2.68 5.43 22.15
N ARG A 139 3.27 5.73 20.99
CA ARG A 139 4.26 6.80 20.82
C ARG A 139 3.85 7.73 19.70
N THR A 140 4.14 9.03 19.90
CA THR A 140 3.93 10.05 18.89
C THR A 140 5.15 10.11 17.96
N TYR A 141 4.97 9.77 16.69
CA TYR A 141 6.01 9.87 15.66
C TYR A 141 5.39 10.11 14.28
N GLY A 142 6.17 10.73 13.41
CA GLY A 142 5.81 10.85 12.00
C GLY A 142 5.92 9.49 11.32
N HIS A 143 4.94 9.14 10.50
CA HIS A 143 4.88 7.85 9.84
C HIS A 143 4.32 7.98 8.43
N MET A 144 4.88 7.23 7.49
CA MET A 144 4.35 7.16 6.14
C MET A 144 3.45 5.94 5.99
N THR A 145 2.26 6.19 5.53
CA THR A 145 1.28 5.17 5.17
C THR A 145 0.85 5.36 3.73
N SER A 146 0.06 4.44 3.21
CA SER A 146 -0.45 4.56 1.86
C SER A 146 -1.91 4.13 1.74
N ALA A 147 -2.62 4.69 0.77
CA ALA A 147 -4.00 4.35 0.49
C ALA A 147 -4.26 4.29 -1.01
N VAL A 148 -5.23 3.48 -1.39
CA VAL A 148 -5.70 3.35 -2.76
C VAL A 148 -7.21 3.27 -2.77
N TYR A 149 -7.82 3.55 -3.93
CA TYR A 149 -9.23 3.33 -4.18
C TYR A 149 -9.39 2.21 -5.21
N ASP A 150 -10.14 1.19 -4.85
CA ASP A 150 -10.54 0.11 -5.75
C ASP A 150 -12.05 0.24 -6.03
N PRO A 151 -12.50 0.22 -7.29
CA PRO A 151 -13.93 0.40 -7.60
C PRO A 151 -14.86 -0.63 -6.95
N GLU A 152 -14.38 -1.85 -6.72
CA GLU A 152 -15.17 -2.94 -6.12
C GLU A 152 -15.08 -2.94 -4.59
N ASP A 153 -13.87 -2.71 -4.04
CA ASP A 153 -13.59 -2.82 -2.62
C ASP A 153 -13.62 -1.49 -1.87
N GLY A 154 -13.63 -0.35 -2.58
CA GLY A 154 -13.54 0.98 -2.01
C GLY A 154 -12.12 1.35 -1.56
N TRP A 155 -12.02 2.22 -0.55
CA TRP A 155 -10.75 2.64 0.00
C TRP A 155 -10.05 1.52 0.75
N GLN A 156 -8.75 1.31 0.45
CA GLN A 156 -7.87 0.39 1.15
C GLN A 156 -6.65 1.18 1.66
N TRP A 157 -6.28 0.96 2.91
CA TRP A 157 -5.17 1.65 3.57
C TRP A 157 -4.13 0.65 4.08
N ILE A 158 -2.86 1.00 3.94
CA ILE A 158 -1.73 0.22 4.44
C ILE A 158 -0.90 1.03 5.43
N CYS A 159 -0.59 0.42 6.57
CA CYS A 159 0.50 0.79 7.43
C CYS A 159 1.68 -0.18 7.19
N PRO A 160 2.86 0.28 6.76
CA PRO A 160 3.98 -0.60 6.42
C PRO A 160 4.63 -1.26 7.65
N THR A 161 4.27 -0.85 8.88
CA THR A 161 4.68 -1.55 10.11
C THR A 161 3.89 -2.82 10.39
N ARG A 162 2.86 -3.10 9.58
CA ARG A 162 2.11 -4.35 9.71
C ARG A 162 2.98 -5.48 9.18
N SER A 163 3.18 -6.50 10.00
CA SER A 163 3.88 -7.71 9.59
C SER A 163 2.97 -8.53 8.67
N GLY A 164 3.52 -9.07 7.59
CA GLY A 164 2.80 -9.92 6.64
C GLY A 164 2.44 -11.31 7.17
N LYS A 165 2.00 -11.44 8.42
CA LYS A 165 1.59 -12.72 9.00
C LYS A 165 0.10 -12.96 8.75
N GLY A 166 -0.19 -13.98 7.98
CA GLY A 166 -1.58 -14.43 7.77
C GLY A 166 -2.43 -13.41 7.02
N ASN A 167 -3.34 -12.73 7.72
CA ASN A 167 -4.28 -11.77 7.13
C ASN A 167 -3.71 -10.37 6.93
N GLU A 168 -2.54 -10.07 7.49
CA GLU A 168 -1.91 -8.75 7.44
C GLU A 168 -1.19 -8.46 6.13
N GLN A 169 -1.32 -9.35 5.15
CA GLN A 169 -0.71 -9.19 3.82
C GLN A 169 -1.37 -8.13 2.94
N TYR A 170 -2.56 -7.67 3.33
CA TYR A 170 -3.38 -6.75 2.54
C TYR A 170 -3.74 -5.49 3.33
N GLY A 171 -4.07 -4.44 2.60
CA GLY A 171 -4.61 -3.21 3.17
C GLY A 171 -5.96 -3.45 3.83
N VAL A 172 -6.27 -2.61 4.80
CA VAL A 172 -7.55 -2.62 5.49
C VAL A 172 -8.54 -1.70 4.78
N LYS A 173 -9.82 -2.06 4.78
CA LYS A 173 -10.88 -1.17 4.30
C LYS A 173 -11.07 -0.02 5.29
N ILE A 174 -11.13 1.17 4.73
CA ILE A 174 -11.46 2.40 5.45
C ILE A 174 -12.53 3.16 4.68
N ASP A 175 -13.11 4.17 5.29
CA ASP A 175 -13.92 5.16 4.60
C ASP A 175 -13.10 6.43 4.28
N GLU A 176 -13.67 7.32 3.48
CA GLU A 176 -13.05 8.58 3.11
C GLU A 176 -12.84 9.50 4.32
N LYS A 177 -13.73 9.45 5.32
CA LYS A 177 -13.61 10.23 6.56
C LYS A 177 -12.39 9.80 7.37
N ILE A 178 -12.11 8.50 7.43
CA ILE A 178 -10.90 7.96 8.08
C ILE A 178 -9.66 8.43 7.33
N LEU A 179 -9.67 8.37 5.99
CA LEU A 179 -8.56 8.88 5.18
C LEU A 179 -8.28 10.36 5.43
N LEU A 180 -9.33 11.18 5.51
CA LEU A 180 -9.23 12.60 5.88
C LEU A 180 -8.60 12.78 7.25
N THR A 181 -9.03 12.01 8.24
CA THR A 181 -8.51 12.07 9.62
C THR A 181 -7.02 11.72 9.66
N LEU A 182 -6.62 10.67 8.95
CA LEU A 182 -5.21 10.28 8.83
C LEU A 182 -4.36 11.40 8.21
N ALA A 183 -4.81 11.99 7.13
CA ALA A 183 -4.12 13.08 6.45
C ALA A 183 -4.04 14.36 7.31
N ASP A 184 -5.05 14.63 8.13
CA ASP A 184 -5.12 15.80 9.01
C ASP A 184 -4.35 15.63 10.33
N SER A 185 -3.79 14.47 10.59
CA SER A 185 -3.15 14.11 11.87
C SER A 185 -2.05 15.06 12.30
N LYS A 186 -1.27 15.61 11.37
CA LYS A 186 -0.22 16.59 11.69
C LYS A 186 -0.78 17.91 12.17
N ARG A 187 -1.90 18.37 11.62
CA ARG A 187 -2.62 19.55 12.10
C ARG A 187 -3.24 19.29 13.47
N LEU A 188 -3.84 18.11 13.67
CA LEU A 188 -4.39 17.71 14.98
C LEU A 188 -3.31 17.65 16.06
N SER A 189 -2.08 17.26 15.71
CA SER A 189 -0.94 17.28 16.64
C SER A 189 -0.38 18.68 16.91
N LYS A 190 -0.92 19.73 16.28
CA LYS A 190 -0.44 21.13 16.34
C LYS A 190 1.00 21.34 15.85
N LYS A 191 1.60 20.35 15.20
CA LYS A 191 2.96 20.45 14.65
C LYS A 191 2.99 21.20 13.32
N HIS A 192 1.88 21.17 12.59
CA HIS A 192 1.77 21.85 11.29
C HIS A 192 0.39 22.47 11.13
N VAL A 193 0.37 23.66 10.53
CA VAL A 193 -0.88 24.39 10.19
C VAL A 193 -1.27 24.20 8.73
N ALA A 194 -0.45 23.52 7.93
CA ALA A 194 -0.74 23.29 6.53
C ALA A 194 -2.01 22.41 6.35
N PRO A 195 -2.79 22.65 5.29
CA PRO A 195 -3.95 21.81 4.97
C PRO A 195 -3.56 20.34 4.80
N ALA A 196 -4.46 19.41 5.13
CA ALA A 196 -4.24 17.96 5.13
C ALA A 196 -3.65 17.42 3.82
N PHE A 197 -4.10 17.90 2.67
CA PHE A 197 -3.59 17.46 1.36
C PHE A 197 -2.10 17.79 1.12
N LYS A 198 -1.52 18.74 1.84
CA LYS A 198 -0.07 19.05 1.79
C LYS A 198 0.81 17.93 2.36
N HIS A 199 0.21 16.98 3.05
CA HIS A 199 0.88 15.80 3.59
C HIS A 199 0.64 14.54 2.73
N ILE A 200 0.15 14.74 1.49
CA ILE A 200 -0.17 13.66 0.55
C ILE A 200 0.68 13.79 -0.72
N ILE A 201 1.25 12.67 -1.13
CA ILE A 201 1.83 12.49 -2.46
C ILE A 201 0.93 11.56 -3.27
N ILE A 202 0.86 11.81 -4.57
CA ILE A 202 0.11 11.01 -5.53
C ILE A 202 1.10 10.28 -6.42
N VAL A 203 0.96 8.96 -6.51
CA VAL A 203 1.77 8.09 -7.36
C VAL A 203 0.88 7.52 -8.47
N GLU A 204 1.30 7.70 -9.71
CA GLU A 204 0.57 7.32 -10.91
C GLU A 204 1.45 6.43 -11.79
N ALA A 205 0.85 5.55 -12.58
CA ALA A 205 1.59 4.82 -13.59
C ALA A 205 2.25 5.79 -14.58
N LYS A 206 3.43 5.46 -15.09
CA LYS A 206 4.09 6.26 -16.11
C LYS A 206 3.26 6.20 -17.40
N LYS A 207 2.85 7.35 -17.93
CA LYS A 207 2.15 7.43 -19.20
C LYS A 207 3.03 6.80 -20.31
N GLY A 208 2.49 5.84 -21.03
CA GLY A 208 3.20 5.16 -22.11
C GLY A 208 3.96 3.88 -21.71
N ALA A 209 4.00 3.50 -20.44
CA ALA A 209 4.26 2.11 -20.10
C ALA A 209 3.08 1.29 -20.64
N ALA A 210 3.33 0.46 -21.67
CA ALA A 210 2.31 -0.45 -22.17
C ALA A 210 1.73 -1.21 -20.98
N GLN A 211 0.43 -1.07 -20.73
CA GLN A 211 -0.22 -1.92 -19.76
C GLN A 211 0.07 -3.36 -20.22
N PRO A 212 0.69 -4.20 -19.39
CA PRO A 212 0.81 -5.59 -19.76
C PRO A 212 -0.60 -6.08 -20.07
N ALA A 213 -0.72 -6.74 -21.23
CA ALA A 213 -1.99 -7.33 -21.63
C ALA A 213 -2.56 -8.10 -20.43
N PRO A 214 -3.86 -8.00 -20.14
CA PRO A 214 -4.46 -8.77 -19.06
C PRO A 214 -4.02 -10.22 -19.25
N ALA A 215 -3.50 -10.82 -18.17
CA ALA A 215 -3.08 -12.22 -18.20
C ALA A 215 -4.26 -13.04 -18.79
N PRO A 216 -4.00 -13.95 -19.74
CA PRO A 216 -5.06 -14.74 -20.32
C PRO A 216 -5.84 -15.38 -19.17
N VAL A 217 -7.15 -15.14 -19.16
CA VAL A 217 -8.06 -15.74 -18.19
C VAL A 217 -7.79 -17.25 -18.24
N PRO A 218 -7.45 -17.89 -17.12
CA PRO A 218 -7.24 -19.34 -17.11
C PRO A 218 -8.45 -19.97 -17.79
N ALA A 219 -8.21 -20.76 -18.83
CA ALA A 219 -9.27 -21.49 -19.52
C ALA A 219 -10.09 -22.21 -18.46
N ALA A 220 -11.40 -22.02 -18.48
CA ALA A 220 -12.29 -22.71 -17.54
C ALA A 220 -11.92 -24.20 -17.54
N PRO A 221 -11.84 -24.85 -16.37
CA PRO A 221 -11.46 -26.25 -16.30
C PRO A 221 -12.34 -27.04 -17.27
N VAL A 222 -11.70 -27.59 -18.30
CA VAL A 222 -12.38 -28.48 -19.26
C VAL A 222 -12.97 -29.61 -18.45
N LYS A 223 -14.30 -29.70 -18.39
CA LYS A 223 -14.94 -30.85 -17.78
C LYS A 223 -14.34 -32.11 -18.42
N PRO A 224 -13.77 -33.03 -17.63
CA PRO A 224 -13.24 -34.24 -18.20
C PRO A 224 -14.35 -34.93 -18.99
N ALA A 225 -14.05 -35.25 -20.23
CA ALA A 225 -14.98 -36.02 -21.06
C ALA A 225 -15.38 -37.30 -20.32
N PRO A 226 -16.64 -37.71 -20.35
CA PRO A 226 -17.04 -38.93 -19.68
C PRO A 226 -16.22 -40.09 -20.23
N CYS A 227 -15.58 -40.83 -19.34
CA CYS A 227 -14.75 -41.98 -19.69
C CYS A 227 -15.62 -43.02 -20.44
N PRO A 228 -15.30 -43.34 -21.70
CA PRO A 228 -16.12 -44.30 -22.47
C PRO A 228 -16.12 -45.71 -21.89
N ALA A 229 -15.24 -46.00 -20.95
CA ALA A 229 -15.09 -47.35 -20.36
C ALA A 229 -15.84 -47.57 -19.04
N CYS A 230 -16.47 -46.52 -18.47
CA CYS A 230 -17.20 -46.63 -17.19
C CYS A 230 -18.71 -46.55 -17.41
N GLY A 231 -19.25 -47.49 -18.17
CA GLY A 231 -20.70 -47.78 -18.23
C GLY A 231 -21.17 -48.42 -16.91
N GLY A 232 -21.15 -47.66 -15.82
CA GLY A 232 -21.56 -48.12 -14.51
C GLY A 232 -22.62 -47.21 -13.90
N THR A 233 -23.89 -47.52 -14.14
CA THR A 233 -25.03 -47.09 -13.33
C THR A 233 -24.89 -47.70 -11.94
N GLY A 234 -24.34 -46.97 -10.99
CA GLY A 234 -24.21 -47.41 -9.61
C GLY A 234 -25.02 -46.56 -8.67
N VAL A 235 -26.34 -46.63 -8.73
CA VAL A 235 -27.20 -46.28 -7.58
C VAL A 235 -27.09 -47.45 -6.62
N LYS A 236 -26.46 -47.26 -5.47
CA LYS A 236 -26.65 -48.13 -4.32
C LYS A 236 -27.10 -47.31 -3.13
N LYS A 237 -28.12 -47.85 -2.53
CA LYS A 237 -28.94 -47.42 -1.38
C LYS A 237 -28.13 -46.99 -0.16
#